data_a6f948011147ef380b1c22d7c3739d36
#
_entry.id   a6f948011147ef380b1c22d7c3739d36
#
_cell.length_a   1.000
_cell.length_b   1.000
_cell.length_c   1.000
_cell.angle_alpha   90.00
_cell.angle_beta   90.00
_cell.angle_gamma   90.00
#
_symmetry.space_group_name_H-M   'P 1'
#
loop_
_entity.id
_entity.type
_entity.pdbx_description
1 polymer ?
#
loop_
_entity_poly.entity_id
_entity_poly.type
_entity_poly.pdbx_seq_one_letter_code
_entity_poly.pdbx_strand_id
1 'polypeptide(L)'
;MKQFVSKKAATMVSFCIFIIAVGTSAFRNDAPVKATTFNLIDRDSVMSLQAFEIVYKTLMSPRCMNCHPAGDVPLQGDDSHLHAMGPKRGLDGKGVYAMKCSNCHLETNIAGLHMPPGNPDWHLPPAAMKMVFQGKSAHELAKQLVDKKQNGNKDVKKLIEHADDGLVLAGWDPGEGRTLPPVTHAEFKKAWITWLQSGAFAPKK
;
A
#
# COMPACT_ATOMS: atom_id res chain seq x y z
N MET A 1 82.96 4.11 4.33
CA MET A 1 84.20 3.26 4.22
C MET A 1 83.80 1.95 3.56
N LYS A 2 84.59 1.67 2.46
CA LYS A 2 84.80 0.37 1.81
C LYS A 2 83.57 -0.35 1.21
N GLN A 3 83.38 -0.31 -0.07
CA GLN A 3 84.12 -0.95 -1.21
C GLN A 3 83.72 -2.41 -1.42
N PHE A 4 83.20 -2.59 -2.65
CA PHE A 4 83.60 -3.56 -3.67
C PHE A 4 83.25 -5.03 -3.36
N VAL A 5 82.70 -5.76 -4.31
CA VAL A 5 83.23 -6.26 -5.56
C VAL A 5 82.17 -6.93 -6.43
N SER A 6 82.29 -6.58 -7.70
CA SER A 6 81.72 -7.22 -8.90
C SER A 6 82.15 -8.70 -9.06
N LYS A 7 81.30 -9.53 -9.64
CA LYS A 7 81.74 -10.55 -10.60
C LYS A 7 80.65 -10.92 -11.63
N LYS A 8 81.14 -10.80 -12.89
CA LYS A 8 80.47 -11.19 -14.13
C LYS A 8 80.51 -12.72 -14.32
N ALA A 9 79.62 -13.21 -15.09
CA ALA A 9 79.70 -14.29 -16.13
C ALA A 9 78.39 -15.13 -16.06
N ALA A 10 77.81 -15.72 -17.02
CA ALA A 10 78.09 -15.82 -18.44
C ALA A 10 76.80 -16.43 -19.08
N THR A 11 76.63 -16.09 -20.28
CA THR A 11 75.69 -16.49 -21.31
C THR A 11 75.35 -17.99 -21.35
N MET A 12 74.06 -18.35 -21.43
CA MET A 12 73.67 -19.54 -22.17
C MET A 12 72.27 -19.31 -22.81
N VAL A 13 72.33 -19.21 -24.12
CA VAL A 13 71.20 -19.05 -25.04
C VAL A 13 70.58 -20.45 -25.21
N SER A 14 69.38 -20.68 -24.72
CA SER A 14 68.60 -21.84 -25.04
C SER A 14 67.43 -21.45 -25.92
N PHE A 15 67.46 -21.87 -27.15
CA PHE A 15 66.49 -21.58 -28.19
C PHE A 15 65.34 -22.59 -28.03
N CYS A 16 64.27 -22.21 -27.32
CA CYS A 16 63.03 -23.01 -27.29
C CYS A 16 62.09 -22.47 -28.35
N ILE A 17 61.88 -23.25 -29.38
CA ILE A 17 60.84 -23.00 -30.38
C ILE A 17 59.49 -23.24 -29.73
N PHE A 18 58.72 -22.18 -29.48
CA PHE A 18 57.33 -22.29 -29.12
C PHE A 18 56.45 -22.31 -30.37
N ILE A 19 55.83 -23.44 -30.60
CA ILE A 19 54.78 -23.62 -31.61
C ILE A 19 53.56 -22.88 -31.05
N ILE A 20 53.21 -21.73 -31.66
CA ILE A 20 51.98 -21.02 -31.37
C ILE A 20 50.84 -21.75 -32.08
N ALA A 21 50.09 -22.55 -31.33
CA ALA A 21 48.79 -23.05 -31.76
C ALA A 21 47.80 -21.89 -31.75
N VAL A 22 47.44 -21.37 -32.92
CA VAL A 22 46.38 -20.39 -33.08
C VAL A 22 45.05 -21.09 -32.87
N GLY A 23 44.56 -21.11 -31.64
CA GLY A 23 43.20 -21.52 -31.33
C GLY A 23 42.25 -20.44 -31.81
N THR A 24 41.50 -20.70 -32.86
CA THR A 24 40.36 -19.88 -33.28
C THR A 24 39.28 -20.02 -32.26
N SER A 25 39.24 -19.07 -31.28
CA SER A 25 38.07 -18.91 -30.38
C SER A 25 36.91 -18.40 -31.22
N ALA A 26 36.00 -19.28 -31.52
CA ALA A 26 34.69 -18.91 -32.07
C ALA A 26 33.99 -18.04 -31.02
N PHE A 27 33.95 -16.74 -31.26
CA PHE A 27 33.05 -15.85 -30.53
C PHE A 27 31.61 -16.30 -30.79
N ARG A 28 31.02 -17.00 -29.81
CA ARG A 28 29.56 -17.17 -29.77
C ARG A 28 28.99 -15.77 -29.48
N ASN A 29 28.35 -15.20 -30.48
CA ASN A 29 27.44 -14.08 -30.31
C ASN A 29 26.21 -14.59 -29.56
N ASP A 30 26.30 -14.69 -28.25
CA ASP A 30 25.13 -14.85 -27.43
C ASP A 30 24.36 -13.52 -27.48
N ALA A 31 23.25 -13.52 -28.20
CA ALA A 31 22.36 -12.38 -28.28
C ALA A 31 21.94 -11.99 -26.85
N PRO A 32 21.91 -10.69 -26.50
CA PRO A 32 21.56 -10.26 -25.16
C PRO A 32 20.13 -10.66 -24.84
N VAL A 33 20.01 -11.39 -23.75
CA VAL A 33 18.78 -11.97 -23.24
C VAL A 33 17.75 -10.86 -22.94
N LYS A 34 16.64 -10.85 -23.67
CA LYS A 34 15.43 -10.05 -23.38
C LYS A 34 14.70 -10.48 -22.08
N ALA A 35 15.32 -11.31 -21.26
CA ALA A 35 14.70 -11.97 -20.11
C ALA A 35 14.50 -11.06 -18.89
N THR A 36 15.24 -9.96 -18.77
CA THR A 36 15.29 -9.19 -17.52
C THR A 36 14.05 -8.31 -17.29
N THR A 37 13.49 -7.74 -18.36
CA THR A 37 12.35 -6.82 -18.23
C THR A 37 11.03 -7.56 -17.94
N PHE A 38 10.83 -8.74 -18.53
CA PHE A 38 9.63 -9.55 -18.30
C PHE A 38 9.56 -10.05 -16.85
N ASN A 39 10.68 -10.48 -16.28
CA ASN A 39 10.76 -10.97 -14.89
C ASN A 39 10.53 -9.88 -13.84
N LEU A 40 10.86 -8.62 -14.11
CA LEU A 40 10.62 -7.50 -13.19
C LEU A 40 9.13 -7.14 -13.13
N ILE A 41 8.47 -7.02 -14.27
CA ILE A 41 7.03 -6.69 -14.33
C ILE A 41 6.20 -7.80 -13.66
N ASP A 42 6.55 -9.07 -13.87
CA ASP A 42 5.86 -10.19 -13.23
C ASP A 42 6.04 -10.16 -11.72
N ARG A 43 7.26 -9.92 -11.23
CA ARG A 43 7.55 -9.80 -9.80
C ARG A 43 6.82 -8.64 -9.14
N ASP A 44 6.77 -7.47 -9.79
CA ASP A 44 6.10 -6.29 -9.26
C ASP A 44 4.57 -6.51 -9.21
N SER A 45 4.00 -7.18 -10.21
CA SER A 45 2.58 -7.52 -10.21
C SER A 45 2.21 -8.49 -9.08
N VAL A 46 3.02 -9.53 -8.85
CA VAL A 46 2.80 -10.49 -7.74
C VAL A 46 2.90 -9.78 -6.39
N MET A 47 3.94 -8.98 -6.18
CA MET A 47 4.14 -8.22 -4.94
C MET A 47 2.98 -7.23 -4.69
N SER A 48 2.53 -6.54 -5.73
CA SER A 48 1.39 -5.63 -5.67
C SER A 48 0.11 -6.36 -5.26
N LEU A 49 -0.19 -7.48 -5.89
CA LEU A 49 -1.40 -8.27 -5.59
C LEU A 49 -1.38 -8.83 -4.16
N GLN A 50 -0.25 -9.34 -3.70
CA GLN A 50 -0.08 -9.82 -2.32
C GLN A 50 -0.27 -8.68 -1.30
N ALA A 51 0.30 -7.51 -1.56
CA ALA A 51 0.12 -6.35 -0.72
C ALA A 51 -1.35 -5.90 -0.70
N PHE A 52 -2.02 -5.91 -1.87
CA PHE A 52 -3.43 -5.53 -1.95
C PHE A 52 -4.35 -6.48 -1.19
N GLU A 53 -4.01 -7.75 -1.05
CA GLU A 53 -4.81 -8.68 -0.23
C GLU A 53 -4.90 -8.21 1.23
N ILE A 54 -3.80 -7.73 1.81
CA ILE A 54 -3.77 -7.16 3.17
C ILE A 54 -4.59 -5.87 3.21
N VAL A 55 -4.41 -4.99 2.23
CA VAL A 55 -5.19 -3.75 2.09
C VAL A 55 -6.67 -4.05 2.03
N TYR A 56 -7.10 -4.96 1.15
CA TYR A 56 -8.50 -5.30 0.96
C TYR A 56 -9.14 -5.84 2.24
N LYS A 57 -8.50 -6.80 2.92
CA LYS A 57 -8.99 -7.34 4.20
C LYS A 57 -9.16 -6.24 5.26
N THR A 58 -8.26 -5.26 5.28
CA THR A 58 -8.34 -4.13 6.21
C THR A 58 -9.49 -3.19 5.86
N LEU A 59 -9.62 -2.80 4.59
CA LEU A 59 -10.67 -1.88 4.14
C LEU A 59 -12.07 -2.51 4.24
N MET A 60 -12.18 -3.83 4.17
CA MET A 60 -13.43 -4.56 4.38
C MET A 60 -13.72 -4.83 5.86
N SER A 61 -12.83 -4.48 6.78
CA SER A 61 -13.13 -4.57 8.22
C SER A 61 -14.18 -3.52 8.62
N PRO A 62 -14.96 -3.77 9.68
CA PRO A 62 -15.96 -2.82 10.16
C PRO A 62 -15.43 -1.42 10.41
N ARG A 63 -14.16 -1.31 10.84
CA ARG A 63 -13.52 -0.01 11.15
C ARG A 63 -13.39 0.92 9.94
N CYS A 64 -13.19 0.35 8.75
CA CYS A 64 -13.10 1.12 7.50
C CYS A 64 -14.46 1.13 6.78
N MET A 65 -15.08 -0.03 6.61
CA MET A 65 -16.30 -0.18 5.83
C MET A 65 -17.48 0.61 6.40
N ASN A 66 -17.60 0.75 7.73
CA ASN A 66 -18.69 1.48 8.36
C ASN A 66 -18.75 2.96 7.94
N CYS A 67 -17.60 3.58 7.67
CA CYS A 67 -17.52 4.95 7.15
C CYS A 67 -17.64 5.03 5.62
N HIS A 68 -17.56 3.90 4.93
CA HIS A 68 -17.62 3.80 3.46
C HIS A 68 -18.84 2.99 2.96
N PRO A 69 -20.08 3.30 3.42
CA PRO A 69 -21.29 2.58 3.05
C PRO A 69 -21.69 2.85 1.59
N ALA A 70 -22.45 1.93 1.01
CA ALA A 70 -23.07 2.12 -0.30
C ALA A 70 -24.15 3.23 -0.28
N GLY A 71 -24.88 3.33 0.85
CA GLY A 71 -25.93 4.32 1.06
C GLY A 71 -25.44 5.63 1.66
N ASP A 72 -26.39 6.43 2.14
CA ASP A 72 -26.14 7.71 2.83
C ASP A 72 -26.21 7.60 4.36
N VAL A 73 -26.66 6.47 4.89
CA VAL A 73 -26.59 6.13 6.31
C VAL A 73 -25.28 5.35 6.55
N PRO A 74 -24.44 5.74 7.51
CA PRO A 74 -23.25 4.97 7.86
C PRO A 74 -23.63 3.59 8.39
N LEU A 75 -22.65 2.68 8.41
CA LEU A 75 -22.79 1.43 9.13
C LEU A 75 -22.25 1.59 10.56
N GLN A 76 -22.61 0.64 11.43
CA GLN A 76 -22.23 0.64 12.84
C GLN A 76 -22.02 -0.79 13.33
N GLY A 77 -21.27 -0.92 14.43
CA GLY A 77 -21.00 -2.21 15.05
C GLY A 77 -19.92 -3.02 14.34
N ASP A 78 -19.62 -4.19 14.90
CA ASP A 78 -18.66 -5.14 14.33
C ASP A 78 -19.29 -6.01 13.24
N ASP A 79 -20.60 -6.06 13.19
CA ASP A 79 -21.42 -6.72 12.17
C ASP A 79 -21.80 -5.78 11.01
N SER A 80 -21.40 -4.51 11.07
CA SER A 80 -21.64 -3.51 10.03
C SER A 80 -23.11 -3.33 9.65
N HIS A 81 -24.01 -3.37 10.63
CA HIS A 81 -25.44 -3.05 10.42
C HIS A 81 -25.63 -1.54 10.18
N LEU A 82 -26.78 -1.12 9.65
CA LEU A 82 -27.12 0.29 9.49
C LEU A 82 -27.11 1.01 10.84
N HIS A 83 -26.54 2.21 10.87
CA HIS A 83 -26.48 3.02 12.10
C HIS A 83 -27.88 3.23 12.69
N ALA A 84 -28.09 2.79 13.93
CA ALA A 84 -29.40 2.69 14.57
C ALA A 84 -30.17 4.04 14.62
N MET A 85 -29.45 5.17 14.81
CA MET A 85 -30.04 6.51 14.79
C MET A 85 -30.38 7.01 13.38
N GLY A 86 -29.95 6.32 12.32
CA GLY A 86 -30.22 6.67 10.93
C GLY A 86 -29.69 8.04 10.46
N PRO A 87 -28.56 8.57 10.95
CA PRO A 87 -28.05 9.85 10.50
C PRO A 87 -27.68 9.75 9.01
N LYS A 88 -28.00 10.80 8.24
CA LYS A 88 -27.67 10.83 6.82
C LYS A 88 -26.40 11.63 6.60
N ARG A 89 -25.59 11.21 5.62
CA ARG A 89 -24.31 11.79 5.22
C ARG A 89 -24.29 13.32 5.16
N GLY A 90 -25.30 13.93 4.52
CA GLY A 90 -25.23 15.35 4.15
C GLY A 90 -24.24 15.63 2.99
N LEU A 91 -24.18 16.85 2.52
CA LEU A 91 -23.31 17.22 1.40
C LEU A 91 -21.81 17.11 1.74
N ASP A 92 -21.46 17.49 2.95
CA ASP A 92 -20.09 17.54 3.48
C ASP A 92 -19.66 16.26 4.24
N GLY A 93 -20.54 15.29 4.36
CA GLY A 93 -20.28 14.06 5.13
C GLY A 93 -20.52 14.21 6.65
N LYS A 94 -20.83 15.40 7.15
CA LYS A 94 -20.91 15.72 8.59
C LYS A 94 -22.32 15.62 9.19
N GLY A 95 -23.24 14.96 8.45
CA GLY A 95 -24.64 14.83 8.89
C GLY A 95 -25.55 15.98 8.45
N VAL A 96 -26.85 15.82 8.62
CA VAL A 96 -27.85 16.81 8.19
C VAL A 96 -28.69 17.32 9.35
N TYR A 97 -29.10 18.59 9.29
CA TYR A 97 -30.00 19.24 10.29
C TYR A 97 -29.59 18.98 11.76
N ALA A 98 -30.54 18.51 12.55
CA ALA A 98 -30.32 18.16 13.95
C ALA A 98 -29.50 16.88 14.16
N MET A 99 -29.26 16.09 13.11
CA MET A 99 -28.52 14.83 13.15
C MET A 99 -27.08 15.01 12.66
N LYS A 100 -26.37 16.02 13.18
CA LYS A 100 -24.93 16.19 12.95
C LYS A 100 -24.15 15.09 13.66
N CYS A 101 -23.12 14.57 12.98
CA CYS A 101 -22.25 13.53 13.56
C CYS A 101 -21.65 13.97 14.90
N SER A 102 -21.22 15.22 14.99
CA SER A 102 -20.63 15.83 16.20
C SER A 102 -21.57 15.96 17.40
N ASN A 103 -22.89 15.73 17.23
CA ASN A 103 -23.80 15.71 18.37
C ASN A 103 -23.56 14.50 19.29
N CYS A 104 -23.00 13.41 18.77
CA CYS A 104 -22.72 12.18 19.50
C CYS A 104 -21.25 11.76 19.43
N HIS A 105 -20.54 12.07 18.33
CA HIS A 105 -19.14 11.78 18.15
C HIS A 105 -18.33 13.00 18.61
N LEU A 106 -17.74 12.89 19.80
CA LEU A 106 -16.93 13.96 20.40
C LEU A 106 -15.53 14.00 19.78
N GLU A 107 -14.71 14.93 20.21
CA GLU A 107 -13.33 15.07 19.71
C GLU A 107 -12.42 13.89 20.10
N THR A 108 -12.75 13.20 21.20
CA THR A 108 -11.99 12.06 21.72
C THR A 108 -12.93 10.94 22.14
N ASN A 109 -12.40 9.71 22.19
CA ASN A 109 -13.12 8.58 22.78
C ASN A 109 -13.42 8.87 24.25
N ILE A 110 -14.65 8.54 24.68
CA ILE A 110 -15.05 8.54 26.10
C ILE A 110 -15.04 7.11 26.63
N ALA A 111 -14.73 6.94 27.90
CA ALA A 111 -14.71 5.64 28.57
C ALA A 111 -16.08 4.97 28.57
N GLY A 112 -16.11 3.67 28.36
CA GLY A 112 -17.30 2.83 28.40
C GLY A 112 -17.45 1.98 27.15
N LEU A 113 -18.05 0.80 27.35
CA LEU A 113 -18.27 -0.16 26.26
C LEU A 113 -19.21 0.43 25.21
N HIS A 114 -18.81 0.33 23.96
CA HIS A 114 -19.60 0.72 22.79
C HIS A 114 -20.06 2.21 22.75
N MET A 115 -19.44 3.06 23.53
CA MET A 115 -19.69 4.51 23.44
C MET A 115 -19.36 5.02 22.03
N PRO A 116 -20.05 6.07 21.52
CA PRO A 116 -19.72 6.64 20.22
C PRO A 116 -18.23 6.97 20.14
N PRO A 117 -17.49 6.47 19.15
CA PRO A 117 -16.06 6.79 19.02
C PRO A 117 -15.86 8.26 18.68
N GLY A 118 -14.79 8.86 19.21
CA GLY A 118 -14.47 10.27 19.05
C GLY A 118 -13.39 10.51 18.00
N ASN A 119 -13.49 11.62 17.30
CA ASN A 119 -12.45 12.20 16.46
C ASN A 119 -12.86 13.64 16.10
N PRO A 120 -11.95 14.65 16.16
CA PRO A 120 -12.28 16.04 15.87
C PRO A 120 -12.81 16.25 14.43
N ASP A 121 -12.41 15.38 13.49
CA ASP A 121 -12.82 15.43 12.10
C ASP A 121 -13.84 14.34 11.73
N TRP A 122 -14.68 13.91 12.65
CA TRP A 122 -15.62 12.82 12.42
C TRP A 122 -16.58 13.14 11.27
N HIS A 123 -16.44 12.45 10.14
CA HIS A 123 -17.29 12.59 8.97
C HIS A 123 -17.25 11.34 8.07
N LEU A 124 -18.23 11.20 7.19
CA LEU A 124 -18.19 10.31 6.03
C LEU A 124 -17.54 11.01 4.85
N PRO A 125 -17.02 10.31 3.84
CA PRO A 125 -16.71 10.94 2.58
C PRO A 125 -17.90 11.74 2.05
N PRO A 126 -17.70 12.94 1.44
CA PRO A 126 -18.80 13.81 1.03
C PRO A 126 -19.70 13.17 -0.03
N ALA A 127 -20.93 13.66 -0.15
CA ALA A 127 -21.95 13.08 -1.05
C ALA A 127 -21.47 13.02 -2.52
N ALA A 128 -20.69 14.00 -2.96
CA ALA A 128 -20.14 14.05 -4.31
C ALA A 128 -19.03 13.01 -4.57
N MET A 129 -18.46 12.41 -3.51
CA MET A 129 -17.36 11.44 -3.62
C MET A 129 -17.43 10.44 -2.48
N LYS A 130 -18.39 9.53 -2.55
CA LYS A 130 -18.72 8.60 -1.44
C LYS A 130 -17.63 7.58 -1.11
N MET A 131 -16.75 7.24 -2.03
CA MET A 131 -15.70 6.21 -1.85
C MET A 131 -16.26 4.94 -1.17
N VAL A 132 -17.14 4.24 -1.85
CA VAL A 132 -17.87 3.08 -1.31
C VAL A 132 -16.97 1.86 -1.20
N PHE A 133 -16.94 1.22 -0.02
CA PHE A 133 -16.28 -0.08 0.18
C PHE A 133 -17.29 -1.22 0.28
N GLN A 134 -18.42 -0.96 0.92
CA GLN A 134 -19.48 -1.93 1.14
C GLN A 134 -19.90 -2.64 -0.16
N GLY A 135 -19.80 -3.96 -0.17
CA GLY A 135 -20.20 -4.79 -1.31
C GLY A 135 -19.23 -4.80 -2.50
N LYS A 136 -18.08 -4.14 -2.40
CA LYS A 136 -17.06 -4.14 -3.46
C LYS A 136 -16.24 -5.41 -3.42
N SER A 137 -16.03 -6.03 -4.58
CA SER A 137 -15.00 -7.04 -4.77
C SER A 137 -13.61 -6.43 -4.68
N ALA A 138 -12.59 -7.26 -4.45
CA ALA A 138 -11.20 -6.82 -4.41
C ALA A 138 -10.78 -6.13 -5.73
N HIS A 139 -11.25 -6.64 -6.87
CA HIS A 139 -11.01 -6.02 -8.17
C HIS A 139 -11.59 -4.61 -8.26
N GLU A 140 -12.87 -4.46 -7.92
CA GLU A 140 -13.58 -3.18 -8.02
C GLU A 140 -13.00 -2.15 -7.07
N LEU A 141 -12.66 -2.57 -5.83
CA LEU A 141 -12.09 -1.67 -4.84
C LEU A 141 -10.70 -1.20 -5.25
N ALA A 142 -9.82 -2.11 -5.74
CA ALA A 142 -8.50 -1.74 -6.24
C ALA A 142 -8.60 -0.70 -7.37
N LYS A 143 -9.50 -0.89 -8.32
CA LYS A 143 -9.73 0.07 -9.41
C LYS A 143 -10.24 1.42 -8.90
N GLN A 144 -11.21 1.41 -7.99
CA GLN A 144 -11.80 2.62 -7.43
C GLN A 144 -10.78 3.48 -6.68
N LEU A 145 -9.92 2.85 -5.87
CA LEU A 145 -8.95 3.53 -5.01
C LEU A 145 -7.94 4.38 -5.81
N VAL A 146 -7.57 3.97 -7.00
CA VAL A 146 -6.61 4.70 -7.85
C VAL A 146 -7.27 5.51 -8.97
N ASP A 147 -8.58 5.42 -9.13
CA ASP A 147 -9.31 6.26 -10.09
C ASP A 147 -9.49 7.68 -9.52
N LYS A 148 -8.80 8.64 -10.11
CA LYS A 148 -8.85 10.05 -9.69
C LYS A 148 -10.27 10.64 -9.70
N LYS A 149 -11.17 10.12 -10.53
CA LYS A 149 -12.57 10.56 -10.58
C LYS A 149 -13.38 10.08 -9.38
N GLN A 150 -12.91 9.03 -8.69
CA GLN A 150 -13.61 8.39 -7.59
C GLN A 150 -12.90 8.58 -6.24
N ASN A 151 -11.60 8.92 -6.23
CA ASN A 151 -10.78 9.02 -5.02
C ASN A 151 -10.52 10.46 -4.53
N GLY A 152 -11.27 11.45 -5.05
CA GLY A 152 -11.06 12.85 -4.69
C GLY A 152 -9.81 13.46 -5.33
N ASN A 153 -9.49 13.03 -6.55
CA ASN A 153 -8.34 13.50 -7.35
C ASN A 153 -6.97 13.29 -6.66
N LYS A 154 -6.84 12.22 -5.84
CA LYS A 154 -5.59 11.88 -5.18
C LYS A 154 -4.67 11.13 -6.16
N ASP A 155 -3.44 11.58 -6.26
CA ASP A 155 -2.33 10.83 -6.84
C ASP A 155 -1.72 9.84 -5.82
N VAL A 156 -0.72 9.08 -6.24
CA VAL A 156 -0.05 8.08 -5.37
C VAL A 156 0.51 8.73 -4.10
N LYS A 157 1.11 9.93 -4.20
CA LYS A 157 1.67 10.62 -3.03
C LYS A 157 0.58 10.96 -2.02
N LYS A 158 -0.52 11.57 -2.47
CA LYS A 158 -1.66 11.92 -1.62
C LYS A 158 -2.38 10.69 -1.06
N LEU A 159 -2.41 9.57 -1.79
CA LEU A 159 -2.95 8.31 -1.28
C LEU A 159 -2.08 7.75 -0.15
N ILE A 160 -0.75 7.86 -0.26
CA ILE A 160 0.16 7.44 0.81
C ILE A 160 0.00 8.33 2.04
N GLU A 161 -0.08 9.65 1.85
CA GLU A 161 -0.31 10.62 2.94
C GLU A 161 -1.65 10.35 3.63
N HIS A 162 -2.70 10.06 2.87
CA HIS A 162 -4.04 9.76 3.38
C HIS A 162 -4.09 8.58 4.37
N ALA A 163 -3.17 7.63 4.27
CA ALA A 163 -3.09 6.53 5.22
C ALA A 163 -2.76 6.98 6.66
N ASP A 164 -2.23 8.19 6.83
CA ASP A 164 -1.90 8.79 8.13
C ASP A 164 -2.90 9.88 8.56
N ASP A 165 -3.98 10.11 7.80
CA ASP A 165 -5.00 11.06 8.21
C ASP A 165 -5.64 10.64 9.54
N GLY A 166 -5.96 11.62 10.40
CA GLY A 166 -6.47 11.37 11.74
C GLY A 166 -7.71 10.47 11.77
N LEU A 167 -8.58 10.59 10.77
CA LEU A 167 -9.78 9.75 10.67
C LEU A 167 -9.44 8.29 10.26
N VAL A 168 -8.41 8.09 9.45
CA VAL A 168 -7.92 6.74 9.11
C VAL A 168 -7.28 6.09 10.32
N LEU A 169 -6.44 6.83 11.07
CA LEU A 169 -5.80 6.38 12.31
C LEU A 169 -6.83 5.99 13.38
N ALA A 170 -7.95 6.71 13.47
CA ALA A 170 -9.05 6.39 14.39
C ALA A 170 -9.64 4.98 14.17
N GLY A 171 -9.45 4.37 13.00
CA GLY A 171 -9.81 2.98 12.75
C GLY A 171 -9.09 1.99 13.68
N TRP A 172 -7.91 2.35 14.18
CA TRP A 172 -7.13 1.56 15.15
C TRP A 172 -7.31 2.02 16.61
N ASP A 173 -8.12 3.04 16.83
CA ASP A 173 -8.57 3.48 18.16
C ASP A 173 -10.11 3.64 18.19
N PRO A 174 -10.87 2.56 18.02
CA PRO A 174 -12.34 2.63 17.87
C PRO A 174 -13.10 2.78 19.19
N GLY A 175 -12.43 2.90 20.33
CA GLY A 175 -13.01 2.87 21.65
C GLY A 175 -13.29 1.45 22.18
N GLU A 176 -13.70 1.35 23.43
CA GLU A 176 -13.87 0.09 24.16
C GLU A 176 -14.92 -0.83 23.55
N GLY A 177 -14.66 -2.14 23.58
CA GLY A 177 -15.59 -3.19 23.15
C GLY A 177 -15.71 -3.39 21.65
N ARG A 178 -14.81 -2.81 20.84
CA ARG A 178 -14.81 -2.94 19.37
C ARG A 178 -13.61 -3.69 18.84
N THR A 179 -13.85 -4.54 17.85
CA THR A 179 -12.78 -5.29 17.15
C THR A 179 -11.90 -4.34 16.36
N LEU A 180 -10.58 -4.52 16.48
CA LEU A 180 -9.59 -3.80 15.67
C LEU A 180 -9.54 -4.33 14.23
N PRO A 181 -8.98 -3.57 13.28
CA PRO A 181 -8.63 -4.09 11.96
C PRO A 181 -7.74 -5.34 12.05
N PRO A 182 -7.73 -6.21 11.01
CA PRO A 182 -7.05 -7.51 11.05
C PRO A 182 -5.53 -7.44 11.13
N VAL A 183 -4.95 -6.27 10.88
CA VAL A 183 -3.51 -6.00 10.97
C VAL A 183 -3.27 -4.68 11.68
N THR A 184 -2.07 -4.45 12.17
CA THR A 184 -1.68 -3.15 12.74
C THR A 184 -1.69 -2.05 11.67
N HIS A 185 -1.82 -0.77 12.09
CA HIS A 185 -1.71 0.36 11.17
C HIS A 185 -0.38 0.36 10.39
N ALA A 186 0.72 0.02 11.04
CA ALA A 186 2.03 -0.05 10.41
C ALA A 186 2.09 -1.12 9.30
N GLU A 187 1.50 -2.29 9.53
CA GLU A 187 1.41 -3.35 8.51
C GLU A 187 0.49 -2.96 7.36
N PHE A 188 -0.67 -2.37 7.66
CA PHE A 188 -1.56 -1.80 6.65
C PHE A 188 -0.84 -0.76 5.79
N LYS A 189 -0.22 0.23 6.41
CA LYS A 189 0.49 1.30 5.70
C LYS A 189 1.63 0.76 4.84
N LYS A 190 2.39 -0.20 5.34
CA LYS A 190 3.43 -0.88 4.55
C LYS A 190 2.83 -1.58 3.32
N ALA A 191 1.75 -2.32 3.50
CA ALA A 191 1.05 -2.99 2.39
C ALA A 191 0.46 -1.97 1.39
N TRP A 192 -0.15 -0.90 1.89
CA TRP A 192 -0.69 0.20 1.09
C TRP A 192 0.37 0.85 0.20
N ILE A 193 1.53 1.22 0.78
CA ILE A 193 2.66 1.80 0.04
C ILE A 193 3.21 0.80 -0.98
N THR A 194 3.40 -0.46 -0.58
CA THR A 194 3.90 -1.52 -1.47
C THR A 194 2.97 -1.69 -2.66
N TRP A 195 1.65 -1.80 -2.44
CA TRP A 195 0.67 -1.93 -3.51
C TRP A 195 0.74 -0.75 -4.49
N LEU A 196 0.70 0.48 -3.98
CA LEU A 196 0.71 1.70 -4.79
C LEU A 196 1.99 1.84 -5.62
N GLN A 197 3.16 1.57 -5.01
CA GLN A 197 4.46 1.77 -5.65
C GLN A 197 4.84 0.65 -6.62
N SER A 198 4.31 -0.56 -6.44
CA SER A 198 4.53 -1.67 -7.37
C SER A 198 3.50 -1.75 -8.51
N GLY A 199 2.79 -0.65 -8.78
CA GLY A 199 1.92 -0.51 -9.95
C GLY A 199 0.42 -0.59 -9.67
N ALA A 200 -0.01 -0.70 -8.41
CA ALA A 200 -1.40 -0.73 -7.97
C ALA A 200 -2.27 -1.73 -8.77
N PHE A 201 -1.74 -2.94 -9.01
CA PHE A 201 -2.44 -3.96 -9.76
C PHE A 201 -3.73 -4.39 -9.06
N ALA A 202 -4.79 -4.55 -9.83
CA ALA A 202 -6.05 -5.07 -9.35
C ALA A 202 -6.09 -6.61 -9.48
N PRO A 203 -6.61 -7.36 -8.47
CA PRO A 203 -6.87 -8.78 -8.62
C PRO A 203 -7.76 -9.08 -9.83
N LYS A 204 -7.70 -10.31 -10.35
CA LYS A 204 -8.63 -10.73 -11.42
C LYS A 204 -10.08 -10.71 -10.90
N LYS A 205 -11.03 -10.48 -11.82
CA LYS A 205 -12.46 -10.61 -11.52
C LYS A 205 -12.80 -12.03 -11.14
#